data_a5dea3b7330a10b24f9daf9afd62b607
#
_entry.id   a5dea3b7330a10b24f9daf9afd62b607
#
_cell.length_a   1.000
_cell.length_b   1.000
_cell.length_c   1.000
_cell.angle_alpha   90.00
_cell.angle_beta   90.00
_cell.angle_gamma   90.00
#
_symmetry.space_group_name_H-M   'P 1'
#
loop_
_entity.id
_entity.type
_entity.pdbx_description
1 polymer ?
#
loop_
_entity_poly.entity_id
_entity_poly.type
_entity_poly.pdbx_seq_one_letter_code
_entity_poly.pdbx_strand_id
1 'polypeptide(L)' 'MVAANGQVYDVQCKQCGVVYQIIAEREDVDRWLSGGGYIQDLLPYLTAAERELLISGTCDVCWKSMFGSDEDEV' A
#
# COMPACT_ATOMS: atom_id res chain seq x y z
N MET A 1 3.73 -4.61 -15.37
CA MET A 1 3.07 -3.75 -16.32
C MET A 1 2.40 -2.57 -15.66
N VAL A 2 2.60 -1.41 -16.23
CA VAL A 2 2.03 -0.19 -15.66
C VAL A 2 0.59 -0.05 -16.15
N ALA A 3 -0.29 0.38 -15.25
CA ALA A 3 -1.68 0.62 -15.61
C ALA A 3 -1.78 1.72 -16.65
N ALA A 4 -2.70 1.56 -17.58
CA ALA A 4 -2.86 2.52 -18.66
C ALA A 4 -3.21 3.91 -18.12
N ASN A 5 -4.02 3.95 -17.09
CA ASN A 5 -4.42 5.20 -16.44
C ASN A 5 -3.77 5.34 -15.09
N GLY A 6 -2.54 4.86 -14.98
CA GLY A 6 -1.83 4.88 -13.73
C GLY A 6 -1.63 6.29 -13.22
N GLN A 7 -1.81 6.45 -11.93
CA GLN A 7 -1.64 7.72 -11.28
C GLN A 7 -0.71 7.55 -10.10
N VAL A 8 0.15 8.53 -9.87
CA VAL A 8 1.10 8.47 -8.77
C VAL A 8 0.43 9.03 -7.52
N TYR A 9 0.43 8.24 -6.47
CA TYR A 9 -0.09 8.66 -5.18
C TYR A 9 1.04 8.77 -4.19
N ASP A 10 1.18 9.92 -3.56
CA ASP A 10 2.17 10.14 -2.53
C ASP A 10 1.56 9.77 -1.20
N VAL A 11 2.07 8.73 -0.58
CA VAL A 11 1.55 8.26 0.70
C VAL A 11 2.66 8.36 1.73
N GLN A 12 2.41 9.11 2.78
CA GLN A 12 3.38 9.31 3.83
C GLN A 12 3.13 8.33 4.97
N CYS A 13 4.21 7.69 5.41
CA CYS A 13 4.14 6.81 6.58
C CYS A 13 3.91 7.65 7.81
N LYS A 14 2.92 7.27 8.62
CA LYS A 14 2.60 8.00 9.84
C LYS A 14 3.67 7.86 10.89
N GLN A 15 4.45 6.79 10.83
CA GLN A 15 5.43 6.50 11.87
C GLN A 15 6.76 7.20 11.62
N CYS A 16 7.30 7.05 10.42
CA CYS A 16 8.62 7.59 10.13
C CYS A 16 8.59 8.83 9.26
N GLY A 17 7.46 9.13 8.65
CA GLY A 17 7.33 10.32 7.83
C GLY A 17 7.87 10.23 6.43
N VAL A 18 8.36 9.07 6.04
CA VAL A 18 8.88 8.89 4.67
C VAL A 18 7.71 8.84 3.71
N VAL A 19 7.86 9.54 2.59
CA VAL A 19 6.83 9.56 1.55
C VAL A 19 7.17 8.49 0.53
N TYR A 20 6.17 7.67 0.22
CA TYR A 20 6.30 6.61 -0.78
C TYR A 20 5.38 6.92 -1.95
N GLN A 21 5.85 6.63 -3.14
CA GLN A 21 5.04 6.83 -4.35
C GLN A 21 4.47 5.51 -4.79
N ILE A 22 3.15 5.48 -4.94
CA ILE A 22 2.43 4.29 -5.35
C ILE A 22 1.72 4.59 -6.65
N ILE A 23 1.94 3.73 -7.64
CA ILE A 23 1.30 3.89 -8.95
C ILE A 23 0.12 2.93 -9.03
N ALA A 24 -1.07 3.48 -9.20
CA ALA A 24 -2.29 2.70 -9.23
C ALA A 24 -3.30 3.35 -10.16
N GLU A 25 -4.25 2.55 -10.63
CA GLU A 25 -5.32 3.09 -11.44
C GLU A 25 -6.32 3.83 -10.56
N ARG A 26 -6.69 5.01 -11.01
CA ARG A 26 -7.61 5.83 -10.26
C ARG A 26 -8.94 5.15 -10.02
N GLU A 27 -9.46 4.49 -11.01
CA GLU A 27 -10.73 3.78 -10.87
C GLU A 27 -10.67 2.69 -9.83
N ASP A 28 -9.56 1.98 -9.78
CA ASP A 28 -9.39 0.92 -8.81
C ASP A 28 -9.32 1.47 -7.40
N VAL A 29 -8.60 2.57 -7.23
CA VAL A 29 -8.50 3.20 -5.92
C VAL A 29 -9.85 3.73 -5.48
N ASP A 30 -10.58 4.37 -6.39
CA ASP A 30 -11.91 4.89 -6.07
C ASP A 30 -12.85 3.76 -5.66
N ARG A 31 -12.79 2.65 -6.37
CA ARG A 31 -13.64 1.51 -6.07
C ARG A 31 -13.31 0.94 -4.69
N TRP A 32 -12.03 0.85 -4.39
CA TRP A 32 -11.62 0.37 -3.08
C TRP A 32 -12.07 1.30 -1.96
N LEU A 33 -11.90 2.60 -2.16
CA LEU A 33 -12.28 3.58 -1.15
C LEU A 33 -13.78 3.63 -0.92
N SER A 34 -14.57 3.28 -1.93
CA SER A 34 -16.02 3.24 -1.77
C SER A 34 -16.53 1.88 -1.30
N GLY A 35 -15.63 0.99 -0.93
CA GLY A 35 -16.03 -0.29 -0.38
C GLY A 35 -16.38 -1.34 -1.41
N GLY A 36 -15.79 -1.23 -2.59
CA GLY A 36 -16.11 -2.15 -3.68
C GLY A 36 -15.43 -3.50 -3.60
N GLY A 37 -14.59 -3.74 -2.59
CA GLY A 37 -13.94 -5.03 -2.46
C GLY A 37 -12.65 -4.91 -1.67
N TYR A 38 -11.90 -5.98 -1.66
CA TYR A 38 -10.62 -6.00 -0.96
C TYR A 38 -9.54 -5.38 -1.82
N ILE A 39 -8.60 -4.72 -1.18
CA ILE A 39 -7.53 -4.05 -1.90
C ILE A 39 -6.71 -5.03 -2.75
N GLN A 40 -6.52 -6.24 -2.26
CA GLN A 40 -5.75 -7.23 -2.99
C GLN A 40 -6.46 -7.69 -4.26
N ASP A 41 -7.78 -7.57 -4.29
CA ASP A 41 -8.57 -7.92 -5.47
C ASP A 41 -8.65 -6.76 -6.46
N LEU A 42 -8.77 -5.56 -5.95
CA LEU A 42 -8.92 -4.38 -6.79
C LEU A 42 -7.60 -3.83 -7.27
N LEU A 43 -6.55 -3.99 -6.47
CA LEU A 43 -5.23 -3.48 -6.76
C LEU A 43 -4.20 -4.62 -6.69
N PRO A 44 -4.36 -5.66 -7.51
CA PRO A 44 -3.49 -6.84 -7.40
C PRO A 44 -2.05 -6.57 -7.85
N TYR A 45 -1.83 -5.49 -8.58
CA TYR A 45 -0.49 -5.15 -9.05
C TYR A 45 0.37 -4.47 -7.99
N LEU A 46 -0.21 -4.12 -6.86
CA LEU A 46 0.55 -3.52 -5.76
C LEU A 46 1.24 -4.61 -4.94
N THR A 47 2.40 -4.29 -4.41
CA THR A 47 3.09 -5.20 -3.51
C THR A 47 2.36 -5.22 -2.17
N ALA A 48 2.69 -6.24 -1.36
CA ALA A 48 2.09 -6.34 -0.03
C ALA A 48 2.42 -5.10 0.81
N ALA A 49 3.65 -4.60 0.69
CA ALA A 49 4.07 -3.42 1.43
C ALA A 49 3.28 -2.19 1.02
N GLU A 50 3.04 -2.04 -0.28
CA GLU A 50 2.27 -0.91 -0.78
C GLU A 50 0.84 -0.97 -0.33
N ARG A 51 0.25 -2.16 -0.35
CA ARG A 51 -1.12 -2.32 0.11
C ARG A 51 -1.24 -2.00 1.60
N GLU A 52 -0.29 -2.46 2.37
CA GLU A 52 -0.30 -2.21 3.81
C GLU A 52 -0.18 -0.72 4.10
N LEU A 53 0.66 -0.04 3.34
CA LEU A 53 0.82 1.40 3.50
C LEU A 53 -0.49 2.13 3.26
N LEU A 54 -1.24 1.71 2.26
CA LEU A 54 -2.54 2.33 1.97
C LEU A 54 -3.57 2.02 3.05
N ILE A 55 -3.53 0.82 3.58
CA ILE A 55 -4.51 0.39 4.57
C ILE A 55 -4.26 1.04 5.93
N SER A 56 -3.04 0.92 6.42
CA SER A 56 -2.71 1.34 7.78
C SER A 56 -1.97 2.66 7.84
N GLY A 57 -1.40 3.11 6.74
CA GLY A 57 -0.58 4.31 6.74
C GLY A 57 0.79 4.06 7.35
N THR A 58 1.23 2.81 7.39
CA THR A 58 2.50 2.42 7.98
C THR A 58 3.33 1.72 6.93
N CYS A 59 4.57 2.16 6.74
CA CYS A 59 5.43 1.55 5.75
C CYS A 59 5.93 0.19 6.23
N ASP A 60 6.50 -0.56 5.29
CA ASP A 60 6.95 -1.92 5.57
C ASP A 60 7.98 -1.96 6.69
N VAL A 61 8.91 -1.02 6.70
CA VAL A 61 9.95 -0.99 7.73
C VAL A 61 9.34 -0.77 9.10
N CYS A 62 8.43 0.19 9.20
CA CYS A 62 7.79 0.48 10.47
C CYS A 62 6.86 -0.66 10.90
N TRP A 63 6.17 -1.25 9.95
CA TRP A 63 5.31 -2.38 10.25
C TRP A 63 6.09 -3.52 10.88
N LYS A 64 7.21 -3.86 10.27
CA LYS A 64 8.05 -4.93 10.79
C LYS A 64 8.60 -4.57 12.16
N SER A 65 8.95 -3.33 12.36
CA SER A 65 9.47 -2.88 13.64
C SER A 65 8.42 -2.99 14.74
N MET A 66 7.17 -2.68 14.41
CA MET A 66 6.10 -2.71 15.40
C MET A 66 5.64 -4.10 15.74
N PHE A 67 5.65 -5.01 14.78
CA PHE A 67 5.08 -6.32 14.96
C PHE A 67 6.11 -7.43 15.06
N GLY A 68 7.35 -7.06 15.40
CA GLY A 68 8.35 -8.05 15.71
C GLY A 68 8.60 -9.03 14.60
N SER A 69 8.95 -8.52 13.47
CA SER A 69 9.18 -9.36 12.31
C SER A 69 10.37 -10.27 12.47
N ASP A 70 11.01 -10.24 13.60
CA ASP A 70 12.14 -11.08 13.87
C ASP A 70 11.83 -12.56 13.71
N GLU A 71 10.60 -12.92 13.89
CA GLU A 71 10.22 -14.32 13.69
C GLU A 71 10.38 -14.74 12.24
N ASP A 72 10.47 -13.79 11.36
CA ASP A 72 10.52 -14.08 9.95
C ASP A 72 11.81 -14.74 9.53
N GLU A 73 12.87 -14.37 10.17
CA GLU A 73 14.15 -14.85 9.70
C GLU A 73 14.52 -16.20 10.24
N VAL A 74 13.70 -16.77 11.04
CA VAL A 74 13.99 -18.11 11.47
C VAL A 74 13.91 -19.10 10.34
#